data_7a197abdcbe490c2c70b10f01adb1f18
#
_entry.id   7a197abdcbe490c2c70b10f01adb1f18
#
_cell.length_a   1.000
_cell.length_b   1.000
_cell.length_c   1.000
_cell.angle_alpha   90.00
_cell.angle_beta   90.00
_cell.angle_gamma   90.00
#
_symmetry.space_group_name_H-M   'P 1'
#
loop_
_entity.id
_entity.type
_entity.pdbx_description
1 polymer ?
#
loop_
_entity_poly.entity_id
_entity_poly.type
_entity_poly.pdbx_seq_one_letter_code
_entity_poly.pdbx_strand_id
1 'polypeptide(L)'
;MKTFKEKTIKVVDDVHCDVCGKSTTNYDDVGPDYATLESCWGYGSKDDGTKYHIDLCESCFFEILNFIKNKRRKVLGPFNYPYDQDPLDGIEYL
;
A
#
# COMPACT_ATOMS: atom_id res chain seq x y z
N MET A 1 8.45 7.27 3.48
CA MET A 1 9.66 8.02 3.91
C MET A 1 10.85 7.54 3.09
N LYS A 2 11.48 8.44 2.43
CA LYS A 2 12.61 8.13 1.54
C LYS A 2 13.87 8.81 2.01
N THR A 3 14.99 8.10 1.95
CA THR A 3 16.31 8.65 2.18
C THR A 3 17.10 8.67 0.88
N PHE A 4 18.05 9.58 0.76
CA PHE A 4 18.82 9.77 -0.46
C PHE A 4 20.31 9.80 -0.14
N LYS A 5 21.10 9.22 -1.04
CA LYS A 5 22.55 9.32 -1.00
C LYS A 5 22.99 10.62 -1.65
N GLU A 6 23.98 11.25 -1.05
CA GLU A 6 24.62 12.40 -1.69
C GLU A 6 25.58 11.95 -2.77
N LYS A 7 25.22 12.30 -4.00
CA LYS A 7 26.06 12.12 -5.20
C LYS A 7 25.76 13.26 -6.14
N THR A 8 26.41 13.26 -7.30
CA THR A 8 26.13 14.24 -8.36
C THR A 8 24.64 14.26 -8.72
N ILE A 9 23.97 13.11 -8.62
CA ILE A 9 22.53 12.94 -8.79
C ILE A 9 21.98 12.32 -7.50
N LYS A 10 20.88 12.86 -6.99
CA LYS A 10 20.20 12.26 -5.84
C LYS A 10 19.53 10.95 -6.25
N VAL A 11 19.94 9.88 -5.63
CA VAL A 11 19.38 8.54 -5.85
C VAL A 11 18.71 8.09 -4.57
N VAL A 12 17.54 7.48 -4.67
CA VAL A 12 16.84 6.91 -3.52
C VAL A 12 17.72 5.80 -2.94
N ASP A 13 18.15 5.99 -1.69
CA ASP A 13 18.96 5.02 -0.98
C ASP A 13 18.10 3.94 -0.34
N ASP A 14 17.01 4.36 0.28
CA ASP A 14 16.11 3.47 0.98
C ASP A 14 14.71 4.09 1.04
N VAL A 15 13.73 3.24 1.25
CA VAL A 15 12.35 3.64 1.51
C VAL A 15 11.94 3.02 2.83
N HIS A 16 11.50 3.83 3.78
CA HIS A 16 11.01 3.37 5.06
C HIS A 16 9.48 3.34 5.06
N CYS A 17 8.94 2.32 5.69
CA CYS A 17 7.50 2.21 5.84
C CYS A 17 6.95 3.38 6.67
N ASP A 18 5.94 4.06 6.15
CA ASP A 18 5.34 5.19 6.86
C ASP A 18 4.54 4.76 8.09
N VAL A 19 4.17 3.48 8.18
CA VAL A 19 3.38 2.96 9.30
C VAL A 19 4.27 2.48 10.44
N CYS A 20 5.23 1.61 10.17
CA CYS A 20 6.05 0.99 11.20
C CYS A 20 7.49 1.51 11.28
N GLY A 21 7.91 2.31 10.30
CA GLY A 21 9.24 2.91 10.27
C GLY A 21 10.37 2.00 9.81
N LYS A 22 10.09 0.73 9.52
CA LYS A 22 11.14 -0.20 9.08
C LYS A 22 11.64 0.13 7.69
N SER A 23 12.91 -0.15 7.45
CA SER A 23 13.47 -0.13 6.10
C SER A 23 12.80 -1.21 5.23
N THR A 24 12.57 -0.88 3.97
CA THR A 24 12.01 -1.82 3.01
C THR A 24 13.10 -2.49 2.17
N THR A 25 14.35 -2.17 2.42
CA THR A 25 15.49 -2.79 1.73
C THR A 25 15.87 -4.08 2.45
N ASN A 26 15.63 -5.21 1.79
CA ASN A 26 15.97 -6.53 2.32
C ASN A 26 17.40 -6.92 1.95
N TYR A 27 17.84 -6.53 0.77
CA TYR A 27 19.17 -6.80 0.24
C TYR A 27 19.69 -5.51 -0.40
N ASP A 28 20.91 -5.13 -0.03
CA ASP A 28 21.50 -3.86 -0.47
C ASP A 28 21.64 -3.75 -1.99
N ASP A 29 21.92 -4.86 -2.66
CA ASP A 29 22.12 -4.88 -4.11
C ASP A 29 20.81 -4.91 -4.90
N VAL A 30 19.69 -5.20 -4.25
CA VAL A 30 18.38 -5.27 -4.89
C VAL A 30 17.62 -3.95 -4.71
N GLY A 31 17.89 -3.22 -3.64
CA GLY A 31 17.21 -1.98 -3.32
C GLY A 31 15.91 -2.21 -2.55
N PRO A 32 15.15 -1.12 -2.31
CA PRO A 32 13.93 -1.22 -1.53
C PRO A 32 12.81 -1.92 -2.29
N ASP A 33 12.05 -2.73 -1.56
CA ASP A 33 10.88 -3.44 -2.06
C ASP A 33 9.68 -3.02 -1.21
N TYR A 34 8.79 -2.25 -1.76
CA TYR A 34 7.71 -1.62 -1.01
C TYR A 34 6.46 -1.44 -1.86
N ALA A 35 5.34 -1.29 -1.17
CA ALA A 35 4.07 -0.94 -1.78
C ALA A 35 3.78 0.54 -1.57
N THR A 36 2.90 1.08 -2.36
CA THR A 36 2.46 2.47 -2.26
C THR A 36 0.95 2.54 -2.23
N LEU A 37 0.42 3.31 -1.28
CA LEU A 37 -0.98 3.66 -1.23
C LEU A 37 -1.10 5.14 -1.56
N GLU A 38 -1.76 5.44 -2.66
CA GLU A 38 -1.88 6.82 -3.15
C GLU A 38 -3.33 7.17 -3.47
N SER A 39 -3.67 8.42 -3.24
CA SER A 39 -4.92 8.96 -3.76
C SER A 39 -4.74 10.42 -4.13
N CYS A 40 -5.50 10.84 -5.13
CA CYS A 40 -5.61 12.24 -5.52
C CYS A 40 -7.10 12.50 -5.72
N TRP A 41 -7.70 13.21 -4.77
CA TRP A 41 -9.14 13.44 -4.79
C TRP A 41 -9.47 14.60 -5.72
N GLY A 42 -10.45 14.37 -6.56
CA GLY A 42 -10.82 15.30 -7.60
C GLY A 42 -12.09 16.06 -7.28
N TYR A 43 -12.60 16.72 -8.30
CA TYR A 43 -13.70 17.68 -8.21
C TYR A 43 -14.97 17.16 -7.55
N GLY A 44 -15.26 15.88 -7.69
CA GLY A 44 -16.45 15.28 -7.08
C GLY A 44 -16.29 14.89 -5.61
N SER A 45 -15.11 15.09 -5.04
CA SER A 45 -14.82 14.71 -3.67
C SER A 45 -14.97 15.90 -2.73
N LYS A 46 -15.29 15.62 -1.46
CA LYS A 46 -15.22 16.61 -0.38
C LYS A 46 -13.80 17.10 -0.16
N ASP A 47 -12.83 16.25 -0.51
CA ASP A 47 -11.41 16.50 -0.30
C ASP A 47 -10.70 16.86 -1.61
N ASP A 48 -11.41 17.55 -2.49
CA ASP A 48 -10.86 17.97 -3.78
C ASP A 48 -9.51 18.67 -3.62
N GLY A 49 -8.52 18.21 -4.39
CA GLY A 49 -7.16 18.72 -4.35
C GLY A 49 -6.28 18.08 -3.29
N THR A 50 -6.82 17.22 -2.42
CA THR A 50 -6.05 16.52 -1.41
C THR A 50 -5.38 15.29 -2.00
N LYS A 51 -4.09 15.15 -1.73
CA LYS A 51 -3.29 14.02 -2.18
C LYS A 51 -2.71 13.29 -0.98
N TYR A 52 -2.71 11.96 -1.06
CA TYR A 52 -2.08 11.11 -0.07
C TYR A 52 -1.07 10.20 -0.74
N HIS A 53 0.05 9.99 -0.07
CA HIS A 53 1.07 9.05 -0.52
C HIS A 53 1.66 8.38 0.71
N ILE A 54 1.54 7.06 0.78
CA ILE A 54 2.04 6.25 1.89
C ILE A 54 2.89 5.12 1.32
N ASP A 55 4.11 5.02 1.78
CA ASP A 55 5.00 3.91 1.46
C ASP A 55 4.84 2.84 2.54
N LEU A 56 4.71 1.59 2.14
CA LEU A 56 4.39 0.47 3.03
C LEU A 56 5.37 -0.67 2.84
N CYS A 57 5.84 -1.24 3.94
CA CYS A 57 6.55 -2.50 3.88
C CYS A 57 5.56 -3.64 3.59
N GLU A 58 6.09 -4.79 3.20
CA GLU A 58 5.27 -5.96 2.87
C GLU A 58 4.31 -6.33 3.99
N SER A 59 4.80 -6.37 5.21
CA SER A 59 4.00 -6.73 6.39
C SER A 59 2.82 -5.78 6.59
N CYS A 60 3.06 -4.47 6.54
CA CYS A 60 2.00 -3.46 6.69
C CYS A 60 1.03 -3.49 5.52
N PHE A 61 1.52 -3.74 4.31
CA PHE A 61 0.66 -3.90 3.14
C PHE A 61 -0.33 -5.04 3.34
N PHE A 62 0.14 -6.20 3.80
CA PHE A 62 -0.75 -7.35 4.01
C PHE A 62 -1.72 -7.15 5.15
N GLU A 63 -1.36 -6.39 6.17
CA GLU A 63 -2.31 -6.00 7.22
C GLU A 63 -3.46 -5.15 6.65
N ILE A 64 -3.13 -4.21 5.80
CA ILE A 64 -4.13 -3.37 5.13
C ILE A 64 -4.99 -4.23 4.18
N LEU A 65 -4.37 -5.14 3.46
CA LEU A 65 -5.08 -6.06 2.58
C LEU A 65 -6.08 -6.93 3.35
N ASN A 66 -5.69 -7.40 4.53
CA ASN A 66 -6.59 -8.15 5.41
C ASN A 66 -7.78 -7.30 5.86
N PHE A 67 -7.54 -6.03 6.18
CA PHE A 67 -8.61 -5.11 6.51
C PHE A 67 -9.59 -4.97 5.35
N ILE A 68 -9.10 -4.84 4.14
CA ILE A 68 -9.92 -4.74 2.94
C ILE A 68 -10.74 -6.01 2.73
N LYS A 69 -10.12 -7.18 2.88
CA LYS A 69 -10.81 -8.48 2.76
C LYS A 69 -11.95 -8.60 3.73
N ASN A 70 -11.70 -8.26 4.99
CA ASN A 70 -12.70 -8.36 6.05
C ASN A 70 -13.84 -7.37 5.82
N LYS A 71 -13.51 -6.18 5.37
CA LYS A 71 -14.53 -5.16 5.07
C LYS A 71 -15.41 -5.58 3.90
N ARG A 72 -14.83 -6.17 2.86
CA ARG A 72 -15.60 -6.68 1.73
C ARG A 72 -16.58 -7.76 2.16
N ARG A 73 -16.13 -8.71 2.98
CA ARG A 73 -17.02 -9.77 3.50
C ARG A 73 -18.16 -9.18 4.31
N LYS A 74 -17.87 -8.19 5.15
CA LYS A 74 -18.85 -7.55 6.02
C LYS A 74 -19.89 -6.77 5.21
N VAL A 75 -19.46 -6.01 4.22
CA VAL A 75 -20.33 -5.16 3.43
C VAL A 75 -21.16 -5.96 2.45
N LEU A 76 -20.56 -6.95 1.77
CA LEU A 76 -21.26 -7.78 0.78
C LEU A 76 -22.09 -8.86 1.44
N GLY A 77 -21.82 -9.18 2.71
CA GLY A 77 -22.54 -10.16 3.49
C GLY A 77 -22.22 -11.60 3.12
N PRO A 78 -22.60 -12.56 3.99
CA PRO A 78 -22.27 -13.96 3.79
C PRO A 78 -22.97 -14.59 2.60
N PHE A 79 -24.08 -14.03 2.14
CA PHE A 79 -24.82 -14.54 0.98
C PHE A 79 -24.18 -14.10 -0.33
N ASN A 80 -23.58 -12.92 -0.36
CA ASN A 80 -22.95 -12.39 -1.57
C ASN A 80 -21.48 -12.75 -1.64
N TYR A 81 -20.90 -13.12 -0.50
CA TYR A 81 -19.48 -13.44 -0.40
C TYR A 81 -19.28 -14.62 0.53
N PRO A 82 -19.51 -15.85 0.03
CA PRO A 82 -19.40 -17.07 0.84
C PRO A 82 -18.01 -17.24 1.45
N TYR A 83 -17.93 -17.97 2.54
CA TYR A 83 -16.72 -18.14 3.33
C TYR A 83 -15.57 -18.76 2.52
N ASP A 84 -15.90 -19.63 1.57
CA ASP A 84 -14.94 -20.32 0.73
C ASP A 84 -14.55 -19.52 -0.52
N GLN A 85 -15.21 -18.39 -0.76
CA GLN A 85 -14.88 -17.55 -1.90
C GLN A 85 -13.74 -16.61 -1.55
N ASP A 86 -12.79 -16.42 -2.48
CA ASP A 86 -11.69 -15.50 -2.31
C ASP A 86 -12.22 -14.07 -2.14
N PRO A 87 -11.95 -13.41 -1.00
CA PRO A 87 -12.39 -12.03 -0.80
C PRO A 87 -11.78 -11.02 -1.78
N LEU A 88 -10.79 -11.42 -2.55
CA LEU A 88 -10.19 -10.60 -3.59
C LEU A 88 -10.75 -10.91 -4.98
N ASP A 89 -11.73 -11.80 -5.08
CA ASP A 89 -12.37 -12.11 -6.35
C ASP A 89 -12.97 -10.82 -6.93
N GLY A 90 -12.69 -10.58 -8.20
CA GLY A 90 -13.04 -9.32 -8.85
C GLY A 90 -12.02 -8.21 -8.68
N ILE A 91 -10.97 -8.41 -7.88
CA ILE A 91 -9.81 -7.52 -7.79
C ILE A 91 -8.72 -8.12 -8.69
N GLU A 92 -8.18 -7.28 -9.55
CA GLU A 92 -7.19 -7.73 -10.51
C GLU A 92 -5.84 -7.98 -9.85
N TYR A 93 -5.24 -9.12 -10.15
CA TYR A 93 -3.86 -9.44 -9.77
C TYR A 93 -2.98 -9.43 -11.00
N LEU A 94 -1.74 -9.06 -10.80
CA LEU A 94 -0.72 -9.18 -11.85
C LEU A 94 0.39 -10.11 -11.42
#